data_938ad143a9eb2d4f074ae5c75b56da67
#
_entry.id   938ad143a9eb2d4f074ae5c75b56da67
#
_cell.length_a   1.000
_cell.length_b   1.000
_cell.length_c   1.000
_cell.angle_alpha   90.00
_cell.angle_beta   90.00
_cell.angle_gamma   90.00
#
_symmetry.space_group_name_H-M   'P 1'
#
loop_
_entity.id
_entity.type
_entity.pdbx_description
1 polymer ?
#
loop_
_entity_poly.entity_id
_entity_poly.type
_entity_poly.pdbx_seq_one_letter_code
_entity_poly.pdbx_strand_id
1 'polypeptide(L)'
;PEAPLSDGQIPQETYAPDDEGVLKGWVRIKLRDDAQALRVGTFTRGAMESGDPELDRIAASLGATEVRRVFHEGGRFAERRRKFGLHLWYDVKFDDTLPVSRAQAELGSLSAVAHVQPVYTIRMFDAGNTLPEEAVYVPAQRRAERAGAGPFDDPGLPKQWHYNNDGSGTKWVEGSDINLFEAWEVTAGDPSVIVAVTDHGVEYDHPDLAGNMWVNEAELNGTPGVDDDNNGY
;
A
#
# COMPACT_ATOMS: atom_id res chain seq x y z
N PRO A 1 20.29 21.77 10.73
CA PRO A 1 18.90 21.38 10.67
C PRO A 1 18.61 21.02 9.22
N GLU A 2 18.58 19.74 8.94
CA GLU A 2 18.14 19.22 7.65
C GLU A 2 16.65 19.45 7.55
N ALA A 3 16.21 19.96 6.40
CA ALA A 3 14.80 20.14 6.11
C ALA A 3 14.09 18.79 6.21
N PRO A 4 12.86 18.74 6.75
CA PRO A 4 12.07 17.54 6.73
C PRO A 4 11.90 17.08 5.29
N LEU A 5 12.05 15.79 5.05
CA LEU A 5 11.81 15.15 3.75
C LEU A 5 10.38 15.49 3.35
N SER A 6 10.23 16.31 2.32
CA SER A 6 8.94 16.60 1.71
C SER A 6 8.35 15.31 1.18
N ASP A 7 7.03 15.15 1.44
CA ASP A 7 6.14 14.12 0.95
C ASP A 7 6.68 13.16 -0.10
N GLY A 8 6.64 11.86 0.26
CA GLY A 8 6.41 10.75 -0.67
C GLY A 8 7.42 10.48 -1.77
N GLN A 9 8.44 11.26 -1.92
CA GLN A 9 9.55 10.90 -2.80
C GLN A 9 10.48 9.95 -2.06
N ILE A 10 10.15 8.65 -2.10
CA ILE A 10 11.18 7.62 -2.02
C ILE A 10 12.24 8.06 -3.02
N PRO A 11 13.51 8.27 -2.60
CA PRO A 11 14.55 8.54 -3.55
C PRO A 11 14.45 7.49 -4.65
N GLN A 12 14.33 7.91 -5.91
CA GLN A 12 14.45 7.00 -7.04
C GLN A 12 15.93 6.60 -7.16
N GLU A 13 16.47 6.01 -6.10
CA GLU A 13 17.62 5.17 -6.27
C GLU A 13 17.15 4.04 -7.18
N THR A 14 17.84 3.85 -8.28
CA THR A 14 17.61 2.79 -9.25
C THR A 14 17.83 1.45 -8.57
N TYR A 15 16.84 0.99 -7.83
CA TYR A 15 16.79 -0.35 -7.27
C TYR A 15 16.60 -1.30 -8.45
N ALA A 16 17.64 -2.03 -8.84
CA ALA A 16 17.48 -3.11 -9.78
C ALA A 16 16.97 -4.34 -9.00
N PRO A 17 15.70 -4.72 -9.17
CA PRO A 17 15.22 -5.99 -8.64
C PRO A 17 16.00 -7.13 -9.33
N ASP A 18 16.14 -8.26 -8.66
CA ASP A 18 16.56 -9.49 -9.33
C ASP A 18 15.42 -9.99 -10.26
N ASP A 19 15.67 -11.12 -10.96
CA ASP A 19 14.71 -11.68 -11.91
C ASP A 19 13.36 -12.07 -11.25
N GLU A 20 13.33 -12.20 -9.92
CA GLU A 20 12.13 -12.51 -9.12
C GLU A 20 11.46 -11.25 -8.53
N GLY A 21 11.97 -10.08 -8.81
CA GLY A 21 11.46 -8.82 -8.26
C GLY A 21 11.95 -8.51 -6.84
N VAL A 22 12.90 -9.25 -6.32
CA VAL A 22 13.54 -8.98 -5.03
C VAL A 22 14.47 -7.79 -5.14
N LEU A 23 14.37 -6.88 -4.20
CA LEU A 23 15.20 -5.68 -4.13
C LEU A 23 16.59 -6.04 -3.59
N LYS A 24 17.62 -5.95 -4.45
CA LYS A 24 19.00 -6.23 -4.05
C LYS A 24 19.47 -5.25 -2.98
N GLY A 25 20.28 -5.76 -2.04
CA GLY A 25 20.81 -4.95 -0.96
C GLY A 25 19.82 -4.58 0.13
N TRP A 26 18.62 -5.11 0.10
CA TRP A 26 17.61 -4.88 1.13
C TRP A 26 17.02 -6.15 1.69
N VAL A 27 16.78 -6.15 3.00
CA VAL A 27 16.08 -7.22 3.69
C VAL A 27 15.16 -6.61 4.76
N ARG A 28 14.00 -7.20 4.93
CA ARG A 28 13.03 -6.81 5.96
C ARG A 28 13.08 -7.77 7.11
N ILE A 29 13.17 -7.23 8.33
CA ILE A 29 13.15 -8.01 9.57
C ILE A 29 11.98 -7.59 10.46
N LYS A 30 11.45 -8.54 11.21
CA LYS A 30 10.58 -8.28 12.35
C LYS A 30 11.30 -8.72 13.62
N LEU A 31 11.41 -7.82 14.58
CA LEU A 31 11.94 -8.17 15.90
C LEU A 31 10.91 -8.94 16.72
N ARG A 32 11.38 -9.63 17.76
CA ARG A 32 10.51 -10.18 18.82
C ARG A 32 9.95 -9.07 19.70
N ASP A 33 8.84 -9.34 20.36
CA ASP A 33 8.13 -8.36 21.19
C ASP A 33 8.96 -7.89 22.39
N ASP A 34 9.89 -8.71 22.86
CA ASP A 34 10.80 -8.43 23.97
C ASP A 34 12.15 -7.84 23.54
N ALA A 35 12.37 -7.70 22.24
CA ALA A 35 13.60 -7.14 21.71
C ALA A 35 13.61 -5.60 21.84
N GLN A 36 14.82 -5.06 22.01
CA GLN A 36 15.04 -3.61 22.02
C GLN A 36 14.77 -3.03 20.62
N ALA A 37 14.09 -1.88 20.56
CA ALA A 37 13.88 -1.15 19.32
C ALA A 37 15.22 -0.71 18.71
N LEU A 38 15.36 -0.90 17.40
CA LEU A 38 16.58 -0.53 16.69
C LEU A 38 16.69 0.99 16.54
N ARG A 39 17.92 1.48 16.57
CA ARG A 39 18.22 2.83 16.14
C ARG A 39 18.14 2.91 14.62
N VAL A 40 17.31 3.84 14.13
CA VAL A 40 17.13 4.08 12.70
C VAL A 40 18.07 5.17 12.20
N GLY A 41 18.52 5.05 10.96
CA GLY A 41 19.40 6.03 10.34
C GLY A 41 20.32 5.42 9.29
N THR A 42 21.16 6.28 8.71
CA THR A 42 22.23 5.89 7.80
C THR A 42 23.55 5.81 8.58
N PHE A 43 24.31 4.77 8.34
CA PHE A 43 25.56 4.49 9.03
C PHE A 43 26.71 4.37 8.03
N THR A 44 27.94 4.60 8.50
CA THR A 44 29.12 4.20 7.73
C THR A 44 29.09 2.68 7.54
N ARG A 45 29.45 2.18 6.37
CA ARG A 45 29.43 0.76 6.03
C ARG A 45 30.10 -0.08 7.14
N GLY A 46 29.34 -1.01 7.70
CA GLY A 46 29.78 -1.89 8.78
C GLY A 46 29.91 -1.24 10.16
N ALA A 47 29.48 0.01 10.33
CA ALA A 47 29.50 0.73 11.61
C ALA A 47 28.08 0.99 12.14
N MET A 48 27.13 0.08 11.87
CA MET A 48 25.80 0.15 12.41
C MET A 48 25.83 -0.01 13.94
N GLU A 49 25.13 0.86 14.63
CA GLU A 49 24.92 0.80 16.09
C GLU A 49 23.42 0.70 16.37
N SER A 50 22.89 -0.52 16.29
CA SER A 50 21.47 -0.77 16.51
C SER A 50 21.07 -0.74 18.00
N GLY A 51 22.05 -0.94 18.86
CA GLY A 51 21.87 -1.15 20.31
C GLY A 51 21.86 -2.63 20.70
N ASP A 52 21.89 -3.55 19.74
CA ASP A 52 22.06 -4.99 19.94
C ASP A 52 23.43 -5.42 19.38
N PRO A 53 24.39 -5.84 20.23
CA PRO A 53 25.75 -6.16 19.79
C PRO A 53 25.83 -7.35 18.81
N GLU A 54 24.90 -8.29 18.89
CA GLU A 54 24.87 -9.45 18.00
C GLU A 54 24.36 -9.05 16.62
N LEU A 55 23.32 -8.21 16.57
CA LEU A 55 22.84 -7.62 15.34
C LEU A 55 23.91 -6.72 14.71
N ASP A 56 24.58 -5.89 15.49
CA ASP A 56 25.66 -5.00 14.99
C ASP A 56 26.80 -5.79 14.36
N ARG A 57 27.18 -6.92 14.96
CA ARG A 57 28.21 -7.81 14.40
C ARG A 57 27.77 -8.41 13.04
N ILE A 58 26.53 -8.87 12.93
CA ILE A 58 26.00 -9.41 11.67
C ILE A 58 25.84 -8.29 10.63
N ALA A 59 25.31 -7.16 11.03
CA ALA A 59 25.21 -5.99 10.17
C ALA A 59 26.56 -5.55 9.61
N ALA A 60 27.62 -5.60 10.43
CA ALA A 60 28.97 -5.32 9.99
C ALA A 60 29.46 -6.35 8.96
N SER A 61 29.19 -7.66 9.15
CA SER A 61 29.57 -8.71 8.19
C SER A 61 28.85 -8.58 6.85
N LEU A 62 27.62 -8.05 6.87
CA LEU A 62 26.82 -7.79 5.69
C LEU A 62 27.13 -6.42 5.04
N GLY A 63 27.97 -5.60 5.67
CA GLY A 63 28.26 -4.24 5.21
C GLY A 63 27.03 -3.33 5.27
N ALA A 64 26.19 -3.46 6.30
CA ALA A 64 24.97 -2.68 6.44
C ALA A 64 25.26 -1.17 6.54
N THR A 65 24.42 -0.37 5.89
CA THR A 65 24.57 1.08 5.79
C THR A 65 23.36 1.86 6.23
N GLU A 66 22.18 1.23 6.30
CA GLU A 66 20.94 1.91 6.66
C GLU A 66 19.97 0.98 7.38
N VAL A 67 19.27 1.51 8.37
CA VAL A 67 18.11 0.88 9.01
C VAL A 67 16.97 1.89 9.00
N ARG A 68 15.83 1.50 8.48
CA ARG A 68 14.62 2.33 8.47
C ARG A 68 13.42 1.56 9.01
N ARG A 69 12.47 2.28 9.57
CA ARG A 69 11.18 1.68 9.95
C ARG A 69 10.33 1.41 8.72
N VAL A 70 9.64 0.27 8.72
CA VAL A 70 8.65 -0.04 7.68
C VAL A 70 7.37 0.77 7.90
N PHE A 71 7.00 0.97 9.16
CA PHE A 71 5.79 1.71 9.54
C PHE A 71 6.15 2.93 10.35
N HIS A 72 5.44 4.02 10.11
CA HIS A 72 5.59 5.25 10.88
C HIS A 72 5.42 5.01 12.39
N GLU A 73 6.20 5.68 13.22
CA GLU A 73 6.10 5.63 14.69
C GLU A 73 5.60 6.97 15.21
N GLY A 74 4.67 6.92 16.16
CA GLY A 74 4.10 8.12 16.75
C GLY A 74 2.68 8.43 16.25
N GLY A 75 2.25 9.68 16.49
CA GLY A 75 0.91 10.14 16.17
C GLY A 75 -0.21 9.46 16.99
N ARG A 76 -1.45 9.85 16.74
CA ARG A 76 -2.63 9.35 17.49
C ARG A 76 -2.85 7.83 17.43
N PHE A 77 -2.25 7.15 16.45
CA PHE A 77 -2.38 5.69 16.27
C PHE A 77 -1.19 4.89 16.79
N ALA A 78 -0.23 5.52 17.48
CA ALA A 78 0.99 4.87 17.98
C ALA A 78 0.70 3.64 18.84
N GLU A 79 -0.23 3.75 19.80
CA GLU A 79 -0.62 2.64 20.66
C GLU A 79 -1.23 1.48 19.88
N ARG A 80 -2.10 1.78 18.92
CA ARG A 80 -2.71 0.77 18.04
C ARG A 80 -1.65 0.06 17.20
N ARG A 81 -0.69 0.79 16.62
CA ARG A 81 0.43 0.20 15.88
C ARG A 81 1.28 -0.71 16.75
N ARG A 82 1.56 -0.31 17.99
CA ARG A 82 2.28 -1.15 18.94
C ARG A 82 1.52 -2.41 19.30
N LYS A 83 0.21 -2.32 19.54
CA LYS A 83 -0.65 -3.48 19.81
C LYS A 83 -0.56 -4.56 18.71
N PHE A 84 -0.38 -4.16 17.46
CA PHE A 84 -0.24 -5.08 16.32
C PHE A 84 1.23 -5.39 15.97
N GLY A 85 2.19 -4.94 16.75
CA GLY A 85 3.61 -5.20 16.52
C GLY A 85 4.19 -4.52 15.26
N LEU A 86 3.52 -3.48 14.73
CA LEU A 86 4.01 -2.78 13.53
C LEU A 86 5.30 -2.02 13.77
N HIS A 87 5.54 -1.57 15.00
CA HIS A 87 6.77 -0.89 15.43
C HIS A 87 8.01 -1.78 15.42
N LEU A 88 7.84 -3.09 15.27
CA LEU A 88 8.92 -4.09 15.28
C LEU A 88 9.49 -4.39 13.90
N TRP A 89 8.95 -3.77 12.84
CA TRP A 89 9.35 -4.02 11.47
C TRP A 89 10.37 -2.98 10.99
N TYR A 90 11.48 -3.50 10.44
CA TYR A 90 12.57 -2.69 9.92
C TYR A 90 13.05 -3.22 8.58
N ASP A 91 13.46 -2.30 7.70
CA ASP A 91 14.24 -2.60 6.51
C ASP A 91 15.71 -2.29 6.79
N VAL A 92 16.58 -3.21 6.41
CA VAL A 92 18.03 -3.10 6.56
C VAL A 92 18.66 -3.09 5.18
N LYS A 93 19.40 -2.02 4.86
CA LYS A 93 20.21 -1.91 3.65
C LYS A 93 21.57 -2.52 3.91
N PHE A 94 22.00 -3.44 3.05
CA PHE A 94 23.29 -4.10 3.14
C PHE A 94 24.03 -4.06 1.80
N ASP A 95 25.22 -4.64 1.71
CA ASP A 95 26.02 -4.69 0.49
C ASP A 95 25.29 -5.46 -0.62
N ASP A 96 24.89 -4.76 -1.69
CA ASP A 96 24.09 -5.30 -2.80
C ASP A 96 24.87 -6.33 -3.67
N THR A 97 26.19 -6.47 -3.46
CA THR A 97 26.98 -7.54 -4.06
C THR A 97 26.77 -8.89 -3.37
N LEU A 98 26.20 -8.89 -2.17
CA LEU A 98 25.87 -10.10 -1.43
C LEU A 98 24.48 -10.60 -1.79
N PRO A 99 24.28 -11.92 -1.87
CA PRO A 99 22.95 -12.46 -2.13
C PRO A 99 22.01 -12.20 -0.95
N VAL A 100 20.76 -11.84 -1.23
CA VAL A 100 19.71 -11.58 -0.21
C VAL A 100 19.51 -12.80 0.70
N SER A 101 19.61 -14.01 0.16
CA SER A 101 19.53 -15.27 0.93
C SER A 101 20.56 -15.37 2.04
N ARG A 102 21.76 -14.81 1.84
CA ARG A 102 22.79 -14.75 2.89
C ARG A 102 22.35 -13.83 4.04
N ALA A 103 21.89 -12.62 3.70
CA ALA A 103 21.39 -11.68 4.71
C ALA A 103 20.19 -12.27 5.49
N GLN A 104 19.29 -12.98 4.80
CA GLN A 104 18.18 -13.67 5.43
C GLN A 104 18.66 -14.74 6.42
N ALA A 105 19.62 -15.58 6.02
CA ALA A 105 20.15 -16.64 6.89
C ALA A 105 20.88 -16.07 8.12
N GLU A 106 21.76 -15.09 7.93
CA GLU A 106 22.54 -14.49 9.01
C GLU A 106 21.64 -13.72 10.00
N LEU A 107 20.75 -12.85 9.52
CA LEU A 107 19.82 -12.10 10.36
C LEU A 107 18.76 -13.00 11.01
N GLY A 108 18.31 -14.03 10.29
CA GLY A 108 17.33 -14.99 10.82
C GLY A 108 17.89 -15.90 11.92
N SER A 109 19.21 -15.99 12.07
CA SER A 109 19.86 -16.74 13.16
C SER A 109 19.84 -16.01 14.51
N LEU A 110 19.53 -14.69 14.50
CA LEU A 110 19.54 -13.85 15.70
C LEU A 110 18.35 -14.15 16.61
N SER A 111 18.63 -14.26 17.91
CA SER A 111 17.60 -14.51 18.92
C SER A 111 16.57 -13.37 19.01
N ALA A 112 16.97 -12.13 18.74
CA ALA A 112 16.12 -10.94 18.74
C ALA A 112 15.19 -10.85 17.52
N VAL A 113 15.45 -11.62 16.46
CA VAL A 113 14.68 -11.58 15.20
C VAL A 113 13.61 -12.66 15.19
N ALA A 114 12.37 -12.25 14.95
CA ALA A 114 11.23 -13.17 14.85
C ALA A 114 10.98 -13.63 13.41
N HIS A 115 11.26 -12.77 12.43
CA HIS A 115 11.01 -13.06 11.02
C HIS A 115 11.95 -12.26 10.12
N VAL A 116 12.34 -12.84 9.00
CA VAL A 116 13.13 -12.20 7.94
C VAL A 116 12.51 -12.52 6.59
N GLN A 117 12.39 -11.51 5.75
CA GLN A 117 11.87 -11.68 4.39
C GLN A 117 12.60 -10.76 3.41
N PRO A 118 12.62 -11.09 2.11
CA PRO A 118 13.08 -10.16 1.08
C PRO A 118 12.19 -8.92 1.03
N VAL A 119 12.74 -7.82 0.57
CA VAL A 119 11.97 -6.66 0.15
C VAL A 119 11.68 -6.82 -1.34
N TYR A 120 10.42 -6.74 -1.72
CA TYR A 120 10.00 -6.85 -3.12
C TYR A 120 9.70 -5.47 -3.70
N THR A 121 10.05 -5.29 -4.96
CA THR A 121 9.56 -4.15 -5.73
C THR A 121 8.12 -4.42 -6.14
N ILE A 122 7.26 -3.46 -5.85
CA ILE A 122 5.90 -3.49 -6.38
C ILE A 122 6.02 -3.13 -7.87
N ARG A 123 5.79 -4.11 -8.74
CA ARG A 123 5.61 -3.84 -10.16
C ARG A 123 4.13 -3.62 -10.40
N MET A 124 3.83 -2.53 -11.06
CA MET A 124 2.51 -2.27 -11.55
C MET A 124 2.18 -3.27 -12.63
N PHE A 125 0.97 -3.77 -12.65
CA PHE A 125 0.45 -4.44 -13.82
C PHE A 125 0.49 -3.39 -14.93
N ASP A 126 1.48 -3.49 -15.81
CA ASP A 126 1.59 -2.58 -16.92
C ASP A 126 0.34 -2.77 -17.79
N ALA A 127 -0.50 -1.76 -17.80
CA ALA A 127 -1.66 -1.69 -18.68
C ALA A 127 -1.26 -1.51 -20.17
N GLY A 128 -0.08 -1.97 -20.55
CA GLY A 128 0.30 -2.19 -21.95
C GLY A 128 -0.62 -3.18 -22.68
N ASN A 129 -1.48 -3.89 -21.97
CA ASN A 129 -2.72 -4.41 -22.49
C ASN A 129 -3.73 -3.25 -22.58
N THR A 130 -3.59 -2.44 -23.61
CA THR A 130 -4.76 -1.78 -24.17
C THR A 130 -5.85 -2.84 -24.27
N LEU A 131 -6.88 -2.73 -23.44
CA LEU A 131 -8.10 -3.49 -23.64
C LEU A 131 -8.41 -3.35 -25.14
N PRO A 132 -8.64 -4.47 -25.87
CA PRO A 132 -8.95 -4.36 -27.28
C PRO A 132 -10.05 -3.31 -27.44
N GLU A 133 -9.86 -2.35 -28.31
CA GLU A 133 -10.78 -1.26 -28.62
C GLU A 133 -12.15 -1.77 -29.08
N GLU A 134 -12.28 -3.08 -29.20
CA GLU A 134 -13.50 -3.86 -29.43
C GLU A 134 -14.02 -4.50 -28.12
N ALA A 135 -14.18 -3.74 -27.03
CA ALA A 135 -15.19 -4.09 -26.06
C ALA A 135 -16.53 -3.92 -26.79
N VAL A 136 -17.06 -5.05 -27.25
CA VAL A 136 -18.27 -5.10 -28.07
C VAL A 136 -19.37 -4.29 -27.40
N TYR A 137 -19.65 -3.13 -27.97
CA TYR A 137 -20.77 -2.30 -27.57
C TYR A 137 -22.07 -3.05 -27.85
N VAL A 138 -22.70 -3.60 -26.82
CA VAL A 138 -24.05 -4.14 -26.89
C VAL A 138 -25.03 -3.00 -26.62
N PRO A 139 -25.91 -2.67 -27.60
CA PRO A 139 -26.87 -1.58 -27.42
C PRO A 139 -27.78 -1.78 -26.19
N ALA A 140 -27.86 -0.74 -25.38
CA ALA A 140 -28.52 -0.67 -24.07
C ALA A 140 -30.09 -0.82 -24.12
N GLN A 141 -30.70 -1.26 -25.20
CA GLN A 141 -32.14 -1.13 -25.41
C GLN A 141 -33.03 -2.12 -24.63
N ARG A 142 -32.48 -3.18 -24.01
CA ARG A 142 -33.28 -4.15 -23.25
C ARG A 142 -33.19 -4.01 -21.72
N ARG A 143 -32.31 -3.15 -21.24
CA ARG A 143 -32.02 -3.00 -19.82
C ARG A 143 -32.88 -1.98 -19.10
N ALA A 144 -33.53 -1.08 -19.86
CA ALA A 144 -34.33 0.02 -19.30
C ALA A 144 -35.58 -0.41 -18.51
N GLU A 145 -36.03 -1.67 -18.66
CA GLU A 145 -37.27 -2.16 -18.03
C GLU A 145 -37.03 -2.81 -16.65
N ARG A 146 -35.80 -3.24 -16.34
CA ARG A 146 -35.39 -3.76 -15.01
C ARG A 146 -34.70 -2.75 -14.12
N ALA A 147 -34.29 -1.63 -14.65
CA ALA A 147 -33.82 -0.51 -13.85
C ALA A 147 -35.00 0.05 -13.06
N GLY A 148 -35.41 -0.67 -12.02
CA GLY A 148 -36.03 -0.06 -10.89
C GLY A 148 -35.16 1.11 -10.51
N ALA A 149 -35.75 2.31 -10.42
CA ALA A 149 -35.02 3.53 -10.17
C ALA A 149 -34.20 3.37 -8.87
N GLY A 150 -32.96 2.95 -9.01
CA GLY A 150 -31.99 3.07 -7.94
C GLY A 150 -31.84 4.55 -7.60
N PRO A 151 -31.19 4.90 -6.52
CA PRO A 151 -30.99 6.29 -6.08
C PRO A 151 -30.10 7.09 -7.04
N PHE A 152 -29.59 6.46 -8.10
CA PHE A 152 -28.63 7.01 -9.04
C PHE A 152 -29.16 6.98 -10.47
N ASP A 153 -28.90 8.03 -11.22
CA ASP A 153 -29.36 8.26 -12.59
C ASP A 153 -28.18 8.34 -13.61
N ASP A 154 -27.03 7.78 -13.26
CA ASP A 154 -25.85 7.77 -14.11
C ASP A 154 -26.17 7.14 -15.48
N PRO A 155 -25.91 7.87 -16.59
CA PRO A 155 -26.18 7.35 -17.94
C PRO A 155 -25.36 6.11 -18.32
N GLY A 156 -24.22 5.89 -17.65
CA GLY A 156 -23.35 4.73 -17.82
C GLY A 156 -23.80 3.49 -17.06
N LEU A 157 -24.64 3.64 -16.05
CA LEU A 157 -25.06 2.55 -15.16
C LEU A 157 -25.60 1.33 -15.92
N PRO A 158 -26.43 1.46 -16.98
CA PRO A 158 -26.91 0.29 -17.72
C PRO A 158 -25.82 -0.50 -18.45
N LYS A 159 -24.63 0.06 -18.61
CA LYS A 159 -23.48 -0.61 -19.25
C LYS A 159 -22.64 -1.41 -18.23
N GLN A 160 -22.88 -1.22 -16.97
CA GLN A 160 -22.12 -1.85 -15.88
C GLN A 160 -22.81 -3.18 -15.50
N TRP A 161 -22.60 -4.20 -16.35
CA TRP A 161 -23.23 -5.52 -16.22
C TRP A 161 -22.98 -6.20 -14.86
N HIS A 162 -21.86 -5.90 -14.22
CA HIS A 162 -21.49 -6.47 -12.93
C HIS A 162 -22.35 -5.94 -11.78
N TYR A 163 -23.09 -4.86 -11.99
CA TYR A 163 -24.06 -4.34 -11.02
C TYR A 163 -25.44 -4.98 -11.16
N ASN A 164 -25.81 -5.35 -12.38
CA ASN A 164 -27.06 -6.03 -12.67
C ASN A 164 -26.91 -6.80 -14.00
N ASN A 165 -26.70 -8.10 -13.90
CA ASN A 165 -26.49 -8.98 -15.03
C ASN A 165 -27.81 -9.61 -15.47
N ASP A 166 -28.37 -9.13 -16.57
CA ASP A 166 -29.61 -9.62 -17.16
C ASP A 166 -29.44 -10.80 -18.14
N GLY A 167 -28.22 -11.35 -18.24
CA GLY A 167 -27.89 -12.44 -19.14
C GLY A 167 -27.90 -12.08 -20.63
N SER A 168 -28.02 -10.81 -20.99
CA SER A 168 -28.13 -10.38 -22.41
C SER A 168 -26.80 -10.44 -23.18
N GLY A 169 -25.67 -10.49 -22.49
CA GLY A 169 -24.34 -10.60 -23.09
C GLY A 169 -23.97 -12.03 -23.49
N THR A 170 -23.07 -12.14 -24.47
CA THR A 170 -22.52 -13.44 -24.88
C THR A 170 -21.78 -14.09 -23.72
N LYS A 171 -22.19 -15.30 -23.29
CA LYS A 171 -21.65 -16.04 -22.14
C LYS A 171 -21.99 -15.45 -20.76
N TRP A 172 -22.89 -14.48 -20.68
CA TRP A 172 -23.35 -13.98 -19.40
C TRP A 172 -24.44 -14.89 -18.82
N VAL A 173 -24.41 -15.04 -17.53
CA VAL A 173 -25.44 -15.80 -16.79
C VAL A 173 -26.26 -14.80 -15.99
N GLU A 174 -27.56 -14.77 -16.21
CA GLU A 174 -28.48 -13.87 -15.49
C GLU A 174 -28.32 -14.05 -13.98
N GLY A 175 -28.22 -12.92 -13.26
CA GLY A 175 -28.03 -12.88 -11.81
C GLY A 175 -26.61 -13.15 -11.33
N SER A 176 -25.64 -13.34 -12.24
CA SER A 176 -24.21 -13.44 -11.87
C SER A 176 -23.62 -12.04 -11.78
N ASP A 177 -23.99 -11.30 -10.74
CA ASP A 177 -23.56 -9.94 -10.42
C ASP A 177 -23.39 -9.73 -8.91
N ILE A 178 -23.17 -8.51 -8.48
CA ILE A 178 -22.95 -8.19 -7.06
C ILE A 178 -24.25 -7.80 -6.31
N ASN A 179 -25.40 -7.96 -6.91
CA ASN A 179 -26.72 -7.59 -6.36
C ASN A 179 -26.77 -6.13 -5.87
N LEU A 180 -26.18 -5.20 -6.64
CA LEU A 180 -26.06 -3.81 -6.20
C LEU A 180 -27.42 -3.12 -6.10
N PHE A 181 -28.36 -3.44 -6.98
CA PHE A 181 -29.69 -2.83 -6.97
C PHE A 181 -30.48 -3.22 -5.73
N GLU A 182 -30.38 -4.46 -5.29
CA GLU A 182 -30.96 -4.95 -4.04
C GLU A 182 -30.26 -4.32 -2.82
N ALA A 183 -28.94 -4.13 -2.89
CA ALA A 183 -28.20 -3.44 -1.83
C ALA A 183 -28.67 -1.98 -1.67
N TRP A 184 -28.98 -1.29 -2.77
CA TRP A 184 -29.50 0.08 -2.74
C TRP A 184 -30.90 0.22 -2.15
N GLU A 185 -31.67 -0.87 -2.09
CA GLU A 185 -32.95 -0.88 -1.35
C GLU A 185 -32.71 -0.77 0.18
N VAL A 186 -31.54 -1.17 0.63
CA VAL A 186 -31.13 -1.11 2.04
C VAL A 186 -30.39 0.20 2.35
N THR A 187 -29.41 0.53 1.54
CA THR A 187 -28.62 1.76 1.70
C THR A 187 -27.90 2.14 0.41
N ALA A 188 -27.78 3.43 0.16
CA ALA A 188 -26.93 3.99 -0.90
C ALA A 188 -25.54 4.44 -0.38
N GLY A 189 -25.20 4.09 0.84
CA GLY A 189 -23.98 4.50 1.52
C GLY A 189 -24.23 5.61 2.55
N ASP A 190 -23.21 5.92 3.32
CA ASP A 190 -23.21 6.98 4.32
C ASP A 190 -21.87 7.74 4.23
N PRO A 191 -21.88 9.08 4.12
CA PRO A 191 -20.67 9.89 4.02
C PRO A 191 -19.71 9.77 5.22
N SER A 192 -20.18 9.27 6.36
CA SER A 192 -19.34 9.02 7.53
C SER A 192 -18.46 7.76 7.38
N VAL A 193 -18.76 6.91 6.39
CA VAL A 193 -17.98 5.70 6.12
C VAL A 193 -16.85 6.02 5.15
N ILE A 194 -15.63 6.04 5.67
CA ILE A 194 -14.43 6.29 4.87
C ILE A 194 -13.88 4.96 4.35
N VAL A 195 -13.74 4.83 3.03
CA VAL A 195 -13.18 3.67 2.35
C VAL A 195 -11.77 4.02 1.85
N ALA A 196 -10.77 3.25 2.27
CA ALA A 196 -9.41 3.37 1.75
C ALA A 196 -9.25 2.50 0.50
N VAL A 197 -8.94 3.11 -0.62
CA VAL A 197 -8.56 2.42 -1.86
C VAL A 197 -7.04 2.32 -1.89
N THR A 198 -6.53 1.09 -1.76
CA THR A 198 -5.08 0.80 -1.82
C THR A 198 -4.72 0.36 -3.22
N ASP A 199 -4.45 1.33 -4.06
CA ASP A 199 -4.09 1.16 -5.46
C ASP A 199 -2.89 2.04 -5.78
N HIS A 200 -2.50 2.10 -7.02
CA HIS A 200 -1.51 2.98 -7.63
C HIS A 200 -1.81 4.44 -7.42
N GLY A 201 -3.07 4.79 -7.47
CA GLY A 201 -3.65 6.09 -7.37
C GLY A 201 -5.12 6.03 -7.76
N VAL A 202 -5.81 7.11 -7.49
CA VAL A 202 -7.19 7.34 -7.90
C VAL A 202 -7.20 8.68 -8.63
N GLU A 203 -7.87 8.73 -9.77
CA GLU A 203 -8.12 9.98 -10.50
C GLU A 203 -9.13 10.81 -9.69
N TYR A 204 -8.63 11.44 -8.62
CA TYR A 204 -9.45 12.09 -7.60
C TYR A 204 -10.25 13.30 -8.12
N ASP A 205 -9.85 13.87 -9.25
CA ASP A 205 -10.51 14.98 -9.96
C ASP A 205 -11.48 14.51 -11.06
N HIS A 206 -11.65 13.17 -11.24
CA HIS A 206 -12.65 12.64 -12.14
C HIS A 206 -14.05 13.10 -11.74
N PRO A 207 -14.90 13.60 -12.68
CA PRO A 207 -16.23 14.15 -12.36
C PRO A 207 -17.12 13.24 -11.50
N ASP A 208 -17.05 11.92 -11.72
CA ASP A 208 -17.85 10.94 -10.97
C ASP A 208 -17.27 10.61 -9.60
N LEU A 209 -16.00 10.93 -9.33
CA LEU A 209 -15.31 10.59 -8.10
C LEU A 209 -15.11 11.79 -7.18
N ALA A 210 -14.84 12.96 -7.76
CA ALA A 210 -14.43 14.16 -7.01
C ALA A 210 -15.38 14.51 -5.87
N GLY A 211 -16.69 14.34 -6.08
CA GLY A 211 -17.73 14.63 -5.07
C GLY A 211 -17.74 13.68 -3.86
N ASN A 212 -17.08 12.51 -4.00
CA ASN A 212 -17.01 11.47 -2.97
C ASN A 212 -15.61 11.29 -2.39
N MET A 213 -14.64 12.10 -2.86
CA MET A 213 -13.28 12.04 -2.31
C MET A 213 -13.26 12.58 -0.88
N TRP A 214 -12.77 11.74 0.03
CA TRP A 214 -12.53 12.19 1.39
C TRP A 214 -11.32 13.15 1.41
N VAL A 215 -11.45 14.22 2.15
CA VAL A 215 -10.39 15.22 2.32
C VAL A 215 -10.04 15.32 3.80
N ASN A 216 -8.75 15.32 4.13
CA ASN A 216 -8.30 15.68 5.46
C ASN A 216 -8.30 17.21 5.58
N GLU A 217 -9.39 17.78 6.06
CA GLU A 217 -9.57 19.21 6.19
C GLU A 217 -8.56 19.87 7.14
N ALA A 218 -8.07 19.13 8.14
CA ALA A 218 -7.06 19.64 9.06
C ALA A 218 -5.75 19.91 8.33
N GLU A 219 -5.32 18.95 7.50
CA GLU A 219 -4.09 19.08 6.71
C GLU A 219 -4.23 20.04 5.55
N LEU A 220 -5.39 20.02 4.86
CA LEU A 220 -5.64 20.90 3.72
C LEU A 220 -5.59 22.39 4.11
N ASN A 221 -6.15 22.72 5.27
CA ASN A 221 -6.25 24.11 5.77
C ASN A 221 -5.18 24.42 6.84
N GLY A 222 -4.31 23.47 7.13
CA GLY A 222 -3.27 23.54 8.14
C GLY A 222 -1.98 24.20 7.67
N THR A 223 -0.91 23.98 8.42
CA THR A 223 0.42 24.52 8.12
C THR A 223 1.18 23.57 7.21
N PRO A 224 1.65 23.99 6.02
CA PRO A 224 2.38 23.11 5.12
C PRO A 224 3.57 22.41 5.80
N GLY A 225 3.59 21.07 5.73
CA GLY A 225 4.64 20.24 6.31
C GLY A 225 4.52 20.02 7.83
N VAL A 226 3.38 20.34 8.41
CA VAL A 226 3.04 20.07 9.81
C VAL A 226 1.87 19.08 9.86
N ASP A 227 1.96 18.10 10.71
CA ASP A 227 0.86 17.15 11.03
C ASP A 227 -0.12 17.85 11.99
N ASP A 228 -1.10 18.60 11.42
CA ASP A 228 -1.99 19.46 12.18
C ASP A 228 -3.06 18.65 12.97
N ASP A 229 -3.37 17.43 12.59
CA ASP A 229 -4.31 16.56 13.32
C ASP A 229 -3.64 15.43 14.12
N ASN A 230 -2.29 15.40 14.13
CA ASN A 230 -1.47 14.40 14.82
C ASN A 230 -1.85 12.95 14.45
N ASN A 231 -2.14 12.73 13.17
CA ASN A 231 -2.43 11.38 12.66
C ASN A 231 -1.17 10.60 12.24
N GLY A 232 -0.05 11.29 12.07
CA GLY A 232 1.26 10.74 11.74
C GLY A 232 1.62 10.83 10.25
N TYR A 233 0.94 11.67 9.48
CA TYR A 233 1.17 11.87 8.05
C TYR A 233 1.11 13.33 7.69
#